data_7d11b06c1f80451d4b6f42f1000cd3fe
#
_entry.id   7d11b06c1f80451d4b6f42f1000cd3fe
#
_cell.length_a   1.000
_cell.length_b   1.000
_cell.length_c   1.000
_cell.angle_alpha   90.00
_cell.angle_beta   90.00
_cell.angle_gamma   90.00
#
_symmetry.space_group_name_H-M   'P 1'
#
loop_
_entity.id
_entity.type
_entity.pdbx_description
1 polymer ?
#
loop_
_entity_poly.entity_id
_entity_poly.type
_entity_poly.pdbx_seq_one_letter_code
_entity_poly.pdbx_strand_id
1 'polypeptide(L)'
;MISEIKERCGKANAIILAHYYQAPEIQEIADFIGDSLDLSRKAANNDADIIIFCGVHFMAETAKILSPNKTVLLPDIDAGCSLADDCPSDKFQKFREENPDHYVVLSLIHI
;
A
#
# COMPACT_ATOMS: atom_id res chain seq x y z
N MET A 1 9.00 16.34 16.58
CA MET A 1 7.98 15.81 15.63
C MET A 1 8.07 14.29 15.46
N ILE A 2 9.19 13.71 15.03
CA ILE A 2 9.35 12.26 14.89
C ILE A 2 9.05 11.50 16.18
N SER A 3 9.65 11.92 17.31
CA SER A 3 9.39 11.33 18.62
C SER A 3 7.93 11.37 19.04
N GLU A 4 7.24 12.46 18.73
CA GLU A 4 5.81 12.60 19.03
C GLU A 4 4.95 11.66 18.21
N ILE A 5 5.26 11.49 16.91
CA ILE A 5 4.57 10.54 16.04
C ILE A 5 4.75 9.12 16.57
N LYS A 6 5.97 8.72 16.89
CA LYS A 6 6.28 7.38 17.45
C LYS A 6 5.56 7.15 18.79
N GLU A 7 5.51 8.14 19.66
CA GLU A 7 4.79 8.04 20.94
C GLU A 7 3.28 7.85 20.72
N ARG A 8 2.68 8.61 19.80
CA ARG A 8 1.26 8.48 19.45
C ARG A 8 0.95 7.12 18.85
N CYS A 9 1.79 6.62 17.94
CA CYS A 9 1.66 5.28 17.37
C CYS A 9 1.71 4.21 18.46
N GLY A 10 2.66 4.30 19.39
CA GLY A 10 2.75 3.34 20.50
C GLY A 10 1.49 3.34 21.38
N LYS A 11 0.95 4.53 21.72
CA LYS A 11 -0.29 4.63 22.50
C LYS A 11 -1.53 4.11 21.79
N ALA A 12 -1.55 4.20 20.46
CA ALA A 12 -2.68 3.76 19.63
C ALA A 12 -2.56 2.30 19.16
N ASN A 13 -1.52 1.59 19.52
CA ASN A 13 -1.17 0.29 18.97
C ASN A 13 -1.13 0.33 17.42
N ALA A 14 -0.43 1.32 16.88
CA ALA A 14 -0.31 1.57 15.46
C ALA A 14 1.12 1.34 14.97
N ILE A 15 1.24 0.83 13.74
CA ILE A 15 2.51 0.74 13.02
C ILE A 15 2.47 1.57 11.74
N ILE A 16 3.64 2.05 11.32
CA ILE A 16 3.84 2.80 10.08
C ILE A 16 4.54 1.91 9.08
N LEU A 17 3.88 1.67 7.96
CA LEU A 17 4.44 0.96 6.81
C LEU A 17 4.70 1.97 5.70
N ALA A 18 5.92 2.03 5.17
CA ALA A 18 6.28 2.95 4.11
C ALA A 18 6.80 2.20 2.88
N HIS A 19 6.23 2.54 1.72
CA HIS A 19 6.78 2.09 0.46
C HIS A 19 8.16 2.74 0.24
N TYR A 20 9.11 2.00 -0.31
CA TYR A 20 10.49 2.47 -0.49
C TYR A 20 10.65 3.63 -1.49
N TYR A 21 9.58 4.02 -2.21
CA TYR A 21 9.53 5.25 -3.03
C TYR A 21 9.17 6.50 -2.23
N GLN A 22 8.79 6.37 -0.96
CA GLN A 22 8.46 7.52 -0.11
C GLN A 22 9.70 8.37 0.17
N ALA A 23 9.47 9.64 0.51
CA ALA A 23 10.53 10.55 0.91
C ALA A 23 11.35 9.99 2.08
N PRO A 24 12.66 10.27 2.15
CA PRO A 24 13.53 9.75 3.22
C PRO A 24 13.00 9.99 4.63
N GLU A 25 12.36 11.13 4.87
CA GLU A 25 11.79 11.51 6.16
C GLU A 25 10.62 10.60 6.57
N ILE A 26 9.86 10.10 5.60
CA ILE A 26 8.79 9.12 5.83
C ILE A 26 9.38 7.75 6.10
N GLN A 27 10.41 7.36 5.36
CA GLN A 27 11.12 6.10 5.60
C GLN A 27 11.77 6.07 6.99
N GLU A 28 12.29 7.20 7.48
CA GLU A 28 12.91 7.31 8.80
C GLU A 28 11.94 7.02 9.95
N ILE A 29 10.67 7.43 9.80
CA ILE A 29 9.65 7.16 10.83
C ILE A 29 8.97 5.81 10.68
N ALA A 30 9.14 5.11 9.57
CA ALA A 30 8.48 3.85 9.31
C ALA A 30 8.99 2.73 10.22
N ASP A 31 8.10 1.82 10.59
CA ASP A 31 8.45 0.59 11.30
C ASP A 31 8.91 -0.50 10.31
N PHE A 32 8.37 -0.47 9.09
CA PHE A 32 8.78 -1.34 7.99
C PHE A 32 8.81 -0.56 6.69
N ILE A 33 9.81 -0.87 5.86
CA ILE A 33 9.98 -0.33 4.51
C ILE A 33 10.04 -1.51 3.54
N GLY A 34 9.36 -1.42 2.41
CA GLY A 34 9.37 -2.49 1.42
C GLY A 34 8.57 -2.15 0.17
N ASP A 35 8.39 -3.15 -0.69
CA ASP A 35 7.47 -3.08 -1.82
C ASP A 35 6.01 -3.29 -1.39
N SER A 36 5.08 -3.17 -2.34
CA SER A 36 3.64 -3.28 -2.06
C SER A 36 3.26 -4.65 -1.48
N LEU A 37 3.86 -5.73 -1.96
CA LEU A 37 3.56 -7.09 -1.50
C LEU A 37 4.13 -7.34 -0.10
N ASP A 38 5.37 -6.95 0.13
CA ASP A 38 6.01 -7.07 1.45
C ASP A 38 5.24 -6.31 2.52
N LEU A 39 4.86 -5.07 2.24
CA LEU A 39 4.10 -4.24 3.18
C LEU A 39 2.71 -4.82 3.46
N SER A 40 2.03 -5.37 2.45
CA SER A 40 0.73 -6.01 2.63
C SER A 40 0.84 -7.25 3.53
N ARG A 41 1.89 -8.05 3.36
CA ARG A 41 2.18 -9.20 4.23
C ARG A 41 2.53 -8.74 5.66
N LYS A 42 3.31 -7.67 5.81
CA LYS A 42 3.61 -7.09 7.12
C LYS A 42 2.36 -6.55 7.81
N ALA A 43 1.46 -5.91 7.07
CA ALA A 43 0.17 -5.45 7.59
C ALA A 43 -0.66 -6.62 8.15
N ALA A 44 -0.67 -7.77 7.48
CA ALA A 44 -1.41 -8.95 7.92
C ALA A 44 -0.75 -9.66 9.13
N ASN A 45 0.59 -9.72 9.15
CA ASN A 45 1.35 -10.52 10.10
C ASN A 45 1.98 -9.69 11.23
N ASN A 46 1.17 -8.91 11.95
CA ASN A 46 1.59 -8.18 13.16
C ASN A 46 0.41 -8.00 14.09
N ASP A 47 0.68 -7.60 15.34
CA ASP A 47 -0.32 -7.45 16.40
C ASP A 47 -0.89 -6.02 16.53
N ALA A 48 -0.54 -5.10 15.63
CA ALA A 48 -1.08 -3.74 15.66
C ALA A 48 -2.55 -3.72 15.23
N ASP A 49 -3.33 -2.86 15.87
CA ASP A 49 -4.75 -2.63 15.53
C ASP A 49 -4.90 -1.63 14.38
N ILE A 50 -3.92 -0.74 14.23
CA ILE A 50 -3.90 0.34 13.25
C ILE A 50 -2.67 0.24 12.38
N ILE A 51 -2.88 0.27 11.07
CA ILE A 51 -1.83 0.36 10.05
C ILE A 51 -1.87 1.74 9.42
N ILE A 52 -0.80 2.51 9.55
CA ILE A 52 -0.61 3.76 8.82
C ILE A 52 0.20 3.42 7.58
N PHE A 53 -0.46 3.42 6.42
CA PHE A 53 0.12 2.99 5.17
C PHE A 53 0.61 4.20 4.36
N CYS A 54 1.92 4.45 4.34
CA CYS A 54 2.56 5.49 3.56
C CYS A 54 2.93 4.94 2.18
N GLY A 55 2.00 5.05 1.26
CA GLY A 55 2.08 4.57 -0.12
C GLY A 55 0.89 5.07 -0.91
N VAL A 56 0.61 4.45 -2.04
CA VAL A 56 -0.52 4.82 -2.88
C VAL A 56 -1.80 4.11 -2.44
N HIS A 57 -2.95 4.63 -2.86
CA HIS A 57 -4.28 4.20 -2.42
C HIS A 57 -4.51 2.68 -2.59
N PHE A 58 -4.20 2.11 -3.76
CA PHE A 58 -4.45 0.68 -3.99
C PHE A 58 -3.62 -0.25 -3.07
N MET A 59 -2.45 0.22 -2.60
CA MET A 59 -1.64 -0.55 -1.63
C MET A 59 -2.34 -0.60 -0.27
N ALA A 60 -2.91 0.51 0.18
CA ALA A 60 -3.70 0.57 1.41
C ALA A 60 -4.97 -0.30 1.32
N GLU A 61 -5.64 -0.31 0.16
CA GLU A 61 -6.78 -1.20 -0.09
C GLU A 61 -6.38 -2.67 0.00
N THR A 62 -5.26 -3.05 -0.61
CA THR A 62 -4.73 -4.42 -0.51
C THR A 62 -4.42 -4.80 0.94
N ALA A 63 -3.78 -3.90 1.69
CA ALA A 63 -3.52 -4.12 3.11
C ALA A 63 -4.83 -4.30 3.91
N LYS A 64 -5.87 -3.52 3.60
CA LYS A 64 -7.19 -3.64 4.23
C LYS A 64 -7.88 -4.97 3.90
N ILE A 65 -7.81 -5.43 2.66
CA ILE A 65 -8.38 -6.71 2.22
C ILE A 65 -7.72 -7.87 2.98
N LEU A 66 -6.39 -7.85 3.11
CA LEU A 66 -5.64 -8.88 3.83
C LEU A 66 -5.75 -8.78 5.35
N SER A 67 -6.17 -7.63 5.86
CA SER A 67 -6.28 -7.35 7.30
C SER A 67 -7.66 -6.74 7.64
N PRO A 68 -8.77 -7.47 7.40
CA PRO A 68 -10.12 -6.91 7.46
C PRO A 68 -10.50 -6.39 8.86
N ASN A 69 -9.91 -6.93 9.90
CA ASN A 69 -10.17 -6.54 11.29
C ASN A 69 -9.34 -5.35 11.78
N LYS A 70 -8.35 -4.91 11.00
CA LYS A 70 -7.49 -3.77 11.34
C LYS A 70 -8.00 -2.48 10.72
N THR A 71 -7.72 -1.37 11.37
CA THR A 71 -7.92 -0.04 10.77
C THR A 71 -6.72 0.28 9.90
N VAL A 72 -6.95 0.56 8.62
CA VAL A 72 -5.89 1.01 7.69
C VAL A 72 -6.12 2.48 7.37
N LEU A 73 -5.15 3.30 7.71
CA LEU A 73 -5.15 4.75 7.47
C LEU A 73 -4.17 5.08 6.35
N LEU A 74 -4.62 5.92 5.45
CA LEU A 74 -3.81 6.47 4.36
C LEU A 74 -3.64 7.97 4.59
N PRO A 75 -2.41 8.48 4.81
CA PRO A 75 -2.18 9.90 5.10
C PRO A 75 -2.62 10.84 3.98
N ASP A 76 -2.52 10.39 2.72
CA ASP A 76 -2.97 11.11 1.54
C ASP A 76 -3.86 10.21 0.70
N ILE A 77 -5.15 10.49 0.70
CA ILE A 77 -6.15 9.69 -0.05
C ILE A 77 -5.99 9.83 -1.56
N ASP A 78 -5.40 10.92 -2.02
CA ASP A 78 -5.18 11.21 -3.43
C ASP A 78 -3.84 10.68 -3.96
N ALA A 79 -3.07 10.00 -3.11
CA ALA A 79 -1.83 9.37 -3.51
C ALA A 79 -2.10 8.28 -4.57
N GLY A 80 -1.82 8.59 -5.83
CA GLY A 80 -2.05 7.74 -6.99
C GLY A 80 -0.77 7.13 -7.57
N CYS A 81 -0.94 6.30 -8.59
CA CYS A 81 0.14 5.68 -9.32
C CYS A 81 -0.10 5.80 -10.82
N SER A 82 0.74 6.53 -11.52
CA SER A 82 0.61 6.73 -12.97
C SER A 82 0.61 5.42 -13.75
N LEU A 83 1.37 4.42 -13.32
CA LEU A 83 1.37 3.08 -13.94
C LEU A 83 0.02 2.37 -13.82
N ALA A 84 -0.67 2.54 -12.70
CA ALA A 84 -2.01 1.99 -12.51
C ALA A 84 -3.04 2.78 -13.34
N ASP A 85 -2.91 4.10 -13.36
CA ASP A 85 -3.82 5.01 -14.08
C ASP A 85 -3.73 4.84 -15.60
N ASP A 86 -2.56 4.45 -16.12
CA ASP A 86 -2.33 4.18 -17.55
C ASP A 86 -2.96 2.86 -18.03
N CYS A 87 -3.46 2.03 -17.12
CA CYS A 87 -4.12 0.76 -17.44
C CYS A 87 -5.55 0.68 -16.85
N PRO A 88 -6.50 1.52 -17.31
CA PRO A 88 -7.87 1.44 -16.86
C PRO A 88 -8.51 0.08 -17.16
N SER A 89 -9.26 -0.46 -16.20
CA SER A 89 -9.81 -1.81 -16.26
C SER A 89 -10.72 -2.06 -17.47
N ASP A 90 -11.54 -1.09 -17.83
CA ASP A 90 -12.44 -1.14 -18.98
C ASP A 90 -11.70 -1.22 -20.33
N LYS A 91 -10.67 -0.40 -20.49
CA LYS A 91 -9.80 -0.44 -21.68
C LYS A 91 -9.01 -1.73 -21.76
N PHE A 92 -8.52 -2.20 -20.61
CA PHE A 92 -7.79 -3.46 -20.55
C PHE A 92 -8.68 -4.66 -20.84
N GLN A 93 -9.90 -4.67 -20.34
CA GLN A 93 -10.88 -5.73 -20.65
C GLN A 93 -11.17 -5.79 -22.16
N LYS A 94 -11.44 -4.64 -22.78
CA LYS A 94 -11.65 -4.56 -24.23
C LYS A 94 -10.45 -5.09 -25.02
N PHE A 95 -9.24 -4.69 -24.62
CA PHE A 95 -8.01 -5.20 -25.25
C PHE A 95 -7.90 -6.73 -25.16
N ARG A 96 -8.25 -7.32 -24.01
CA ARG A 96 -8.26 -8.79 -23.85
C ARG A 96 -9.28 -9.47 -24.76
N GLU A 97 -10.46 -8.91 -24.88
CA GLU A 97 -11.53 -9.42 -25.76
C GLU A 97 -11.11 -9.40 -27.24
N GLU A 98 -10.35 -8.38 -27.65
CA GLU A 98 -9.81 -8.23 -29.01
C GLU A 98 -8.58 -9.14 -29.25
N ASN A 99 -7.95 -9.65 -28.21
CA ASN A 99 -6.73 -10.48 -28.27
C ASN A 99 -6.87 -11.77 -27.43
N PRO A 100 -7.85 -12.64 -27.73
CA PRO A 100 -8.18 -13.78 -26.87
C PRO A 100 -7.08 -14.85 -26.79
N ASP A 101 -6.20 -14.92 -27.78
CA ASP A 101 -5.12 -15.91 -27.87
C ASP A 101 -3.82 -15.47 -27.15
N HIS A 102 -3.85 -14.33 -26.45
CA HIS A 102 -2.68 -13.81 -25.76
C HIS A 102 -2.76 -14.07 -24.26
N TYR A 103 -1.64 -14.49 -23.67
CA TYR A 103 -1.49 -14.55 -22.21
C TYR A 103 -1.25 -13.15 -21.65
N VAL A 104 -1.92 -12.87 -20.53
CA VAL A 104 -1.72 -11.61 -19.80
C VAL A 104 -0.69 -11.82 -18.70
N VAL A 105 0.34 -10.98 -18.69
CA VAL A 105 1.29 -10.86 -17.59
C VAL A 105 1.27 -9.40 -17.12
N LEU A 106 0.72 -9.17 -15.94
CA LEU A 106 0.60 -7.86 -15.34
C LEU A 106 0.87 -7.94 -13.84
N SER A 107 1.71 -7.08 -13.32
CA SER A 107 1.91 -6.93 -11.88
C SER A 107 2.31 -5.50 -11.53
N LEU A 108 1.64 -4.94 -10.51
CA LEU A 108 1.99 -3.66 -9.87
C LEU A 108 2.44 -3.85 -8.42
N ILE A 109 2.23 -5.02 -7.83
CA ILE A 109 2.51 -5.26 -6.41
C ILE A 109 3.99 -5.52 -6.09
N HIS A 110 4.80 -5.75 -7.11
CA HIS A 110 6.25 -5.94 -6.97
C HIS A 110 7.05 -4.65 -7.23
N ILE A 111 6.37 -3.54 -7.30
CA ILE A 111 6.98 -2.20 -7.43
C ILE A 111 7.25 -1.63 -6.05
#